data_3b5d43081a32070b893ad9e6f100214a
#
_entry.id   3b5d43081a32070b893ad9e6f100214a
#
_cell.length_a   1.000
_cell.length_b   1.000
_cell.length_c   1.000
_cell.angle_alpha   90.00
_cell.angle_beta   90.00
_cell.angle_gamma   90.00
#
_symmetry.space_group_name_H-M   'P 1'
#
loop_
_entity.id
_entity.type
_entity.pdbx_description
1 polymer ?
#
loop_
_entity_poly.entity_id
_entity_poly.type
_entity_poly.pdbx_seq_one_letter_code
_entity_poly.pdbx_strand_id
1 'polypeptide(L)'
;MIDVDGSQLIYVASGVIKTDKVQQGNLPNRLKVIYDGILEINQRYQPHEASVEIVFVNVNPQATLLLGQARGCCLTALVACHLPVAEYTALQMKKAMTGQGRAAKSQVQEMVKRMLKLPSVPGPDAADALGLAITHAHASPSMNKLAALDVLNRKTHGMYKAGRSH
;
A
#
# COMPACT_ATOMS: atom_id res chain seq x y z
N MET A 1 -3.42 8.54 -3.06
CA MET A 1 -2.09 8.86 -3.62
C MET A 1 -1.55 10.10 -2.94
N ILE A 2 -0.28 10.11 -2.63
CA ILE A 2 0.44 11.22 -2.01
C ILE A 2 1.80 11.37 -2.69
N ASP A 3 2.34 12.59 -2.69
CA ASP A 3 3.74 12.85 -3.00
C ASP A 3 4.53 13.08 -1.71
N VAL A 4 5.83 12.80 -1.77
CA VAL A 4 6.76 12.98 -0.66
C VAL A 4 7.85 13.94 -1.09
N ASP A 5 7.87 15.14 -0.49
CA ASP A 5 8.90 16.15 -0.70
C ASP A 5 9.65 16.38 0.62
N GLY A 6 10.84 15.80 0.72
CA GLY A 6 11.60 15.75 1.97
C GLY A 6 10.79 15.12 3.11
N SER A 7 10.39 15.90 4.10
CA SER A 7 9.54 15.48 5.22
C SER A 7 8.05 15.82 5.02
N GLN A 8 7.69 16.48 3.93
CA GLN A 8 6.29 16.87 3.66
C GLN A 8 5.56 15.79 2.91
N LEU A 9 4.32 15.51 3.33
CA LEU A 9 3.38 14.65 2.64
C LEU A 9 2.34 15.54 1.95
N ILE A 10 2.25 15.41 0.63
CA ILE A 10 1.37 16.21 -0.21
C ILE A 10 0.26 15.32 -0.75
N TYR A 11 -0.99 15.70 -0.52
CA TYR A 11 -2.14 15.00 -1.09
C TYR A 11 -2.21 15.22 -2.61
N VAL A 12 -2.32 14.15 -3.37
CA VAL A 12 -2.48 14.19 -4.84
C VAL A 12 -3.91 13.84 -5.23
N ALA A 13 -4.37 12.66 -4.84
CA ALA A 13 -5.70 12.17 -5.20
C ALA A 13 -6.14 11.02 -4.29
N SER A 14 -7.45 10.83 -4.16
CA SER A 14 -8.07 9.63 -3.63
C SER A 14 -9.39 9.38 -4.34
N GLY A 15 -9.83 8.12 -4.36
CA GLY A 15 -11.07 7.74 -5.02
C GLY A 15 -11.37 6.27 -4.82
N VAL A 16 -12.43 5.80 -5.47
CA VAL A 16 -12.91 4.41 -5.42
C VAL A 16 -13.15 3.91 -6.84
N ILE A 17 -12.59 2.76 -7.18
CA ILE A 17 -12.92 2.05 -8.41
C ILE A 17 -14.23 1.31 -8.17
N LYS A 18 -15.31 1.81 -8.78
CA LYS A 18 -16.66 1.27 -8.60
C LYS A 18 -16.91 0.11 -9.55
N THR A 19 -17.46 -0.99 -9.03
CA THR A 19 -17.84 -2.19 -9.80
C THR A 19 -19.36 -2.42 -9.81
N ASP A 20 -20.14 -1.46 -9.34
CA ASP A 20 -21.61 -1.51 -9.21
C ASP A 20 -22.35 -1.60 -10.55
N LYS A 21 -21.76 -1.10 -11.63
CA LYS A 21 -22.31 -1.20 -12.99
C LYS A 21 -22.16 -2.58 -13.61
N VAL A 22 -21.36 -3.46 -13.02
CA VAL A 22 -21.21 -4.85 -13.48
C VAL A 22 -22.33 -5.71 -12.90
N GLN A 23 -22.94 -6.55 -13.75
CA GLN A 23 -24.01 -7.47 -13.33
C GLN A 23 -23.60 -8.25 -12.08
N GLN A 24 -24.52 -8.37 -11.13
CA GLN A 24 -24.30 -9.11 -9.89
C GLN A 24 -23.93 -10.58 -10.20
N GLY A 25 -22.93 -11.10 -9.53
CA GLY A 25 -22.40 -12.46 -9.77
C GLY A 25 -21.34 -12.56 -10.87
N ASN A 26 -21.15 -11.54 -11.70
CA ASN A 26 -20.10 -11.56 -12.74
C ASN A 26 -18.74 -11.12 -12.15
N LEU A 27 -18.14 -12.00 -11.38
CA LEU A 27 -16.86 -11.75 -10.74
C LEU A 27 -15.72 -11.45 -11.74
N PRO A 28 -15.56 -12.20 -12.86
CA PRO A 28 -14.48 -11.90 -13.83
C PRO A 28 -14.52 -10.46 -14.35
N ASN A 29 -15.71 -9.97 -14.71
CA ASN A 29 -15.84 -8.60 -15.19
C ASN A 29 -15.62 -7.56 -14.08
N ARG A 30 -16.00 -7.85 -12.83
CA ARG A 30 -15.68 -6.99 -11.69
C ARG A 30 -14.18 -6.87 -11.46
N LEU A 31 -13.45 -7.99 -11.55
CA LEU A 31 -11.99 -8.01 -11.44
C LEU A 31 -11.35 -7.24 -12.59
N LYS A 32 -11.88 -7.39 -13.81
CA LYS A 32 -11.40 -6.62 -14.95
C LYS A 32 -11.54 -5.12 -14.74
N VAL A 33 -12.68 -4.64 -14.21
CA VAL A 33 -12.88 -3.21 -13.90
C VAL A 33 -11.86 -2.72 -12.86
N ILE A 34 -11.54 -3.53 -11.85
CA ILE A 34 -10.51 -3.19 -10.86
C ILE A 34 -9.14 -3.11 -11.53
N TYR A 35 -8.79 -4.09 -12.33
CA TYR A 35 -7.52 -4.16 -13.04
C TYR A 35 -7.32 -2.94 -13.95
N ASP A 36 -8.27 -2.68 -14.84
CA ASP A 36 -8.23 -1.57 -15.79
C ASP A 36 -8.17 -0.22 -15.04
N GLY A 37 -8.92 -0.07 -13.95
CA GLY A 37 -8.90 1.14 -13.14
C GLY A 37 -7.54 1.41 -12.48
N ILE A 38 -6.82 0.38 -12.07
CA ILE A 38 -5.44 0.54 -11.56
C ILE A 38 -4.48 0.94 -12.67
N LEU A 39 -4.60 0.34 -13.86
CA LEU A 39 -3.80 0.74 -15.02
C LEU A 39 -4.04 2.22 -15.39
N GLU A 40 -5.31 2.66 -15.41
CA GLU A 40 -5.67 4.05 -15.68
C GLU A 40 -5.06 5.02 -14.64
N ILE A 41 -5.15 4.68 -13.35
CA ILE A 41 -4.55 5.45 -12.27
C ILE A 41 -3.03 5.53 -12.45
N ASN A 42 -2.38 4.40 -12.75
CA ASN A 42 -0.94 4.37 -12.99
C ASN A 42 -0.55 5.26 -14.19
N GLN A 43 -1.26 5.15 -15.30
CA GLN A 43 -1.00 5.95 -16.49
C GLN A 43 -1.19 7.45 -16.23
N ARG A 44 -2.21 7.81 -15.46
CA ARG A 44 -2.56 9.21 -15.17
C ARG A 44 -1.60 9.89 -14.21
N TYR A 45 -1.20 9.20 -13.16
CA TYR A 45 -0.46 9.81 -12.05
C TYR A 45 1.00 9.36 -11.95
N GLN A 46 1.39 8.31 -12.67
CA GLN A 46 2.77 7.78 -12.74
C GLN A 46 3.44 7.63 -11.36
N PRO A 47 2.85 6.89 -10.42
CA PRO A 47 3.45 6.68 -9.11
C PRO A 47 4.78 5.91 -9.23
N HIS A 48 5.68 6.12 -8.28
CA HIS A 48 6.97 5.42 -8.24
C HIS A 48 6.89 4.11 -7.45
N GLU A 49 6.00 4.03 -6.47
CA GLU A 49 5.82 2.89 -5.56
C GLU A 49 4.34 2.73 -5.21
N ALA A 50 3.95 1.54 -4.78
CA ALA A 50 2.61 1.25 -4.33
C ALA A 50 2.61 0.54 -2.97
N SER A 51 1.55 0.73 -2.21
CA SER A 51 1.32 -0.01 -0.98
C SER A 51 -0.08 -0.62 -0.96
N VAL A 52 -0.19 -1.85 -0.45
CA VAL A 52 -1.43 -2.63 -0.43
C VAL A 52 -1.66 -3.20 0.96
N GLU A 53 -2.92 -3.24 1.39
CA GLU A 53 -3.28 -3.84 2.65
C GLU A 53 -3.18 -5.38 2.60
N ILE A 54 -2.58 -5.97 3.64
CA ILE A 54 -2.66 -7.41 3.89
C ILE A 54 -3.99 -7.69 4.57
N VAL A 55 -4.85 -8.46 3.89
CA VAL A 55 -6.18 -8.84 4.39
C VAL A 55 -6.09 -10.18 5.12
N PHE A 56 -6.71 -10.25 6.30
CA PHE A 56 -6.82 -11.49 7.07
C PHE A 56 -8.22 -12.10 6.90
N VAL A 57 -8.30 -13.40 7.21
CA VAL A 57 -9.57 -14.13 7.21
C VAL A 57 -10.57 -13.46 8.17
N ASN A 58 -11.76 -13.15 7.66
CA ASN A 58 -12.86 -12.59 8.43
C ASN A 58 -13.85 -13.71 8.81
N VAL A 59 -14.83 -13.39 9.66
CA VAL A 59 -15.90 -14.30 10.10
C VAL A 59 -16.71 -14.88 8.93
N ASN A 60 -16.81 -14.13 7.82
CA ASN A 60 -17.48 -14.59 6.60
C ASN A 60 -16.45 -15.07 5.56
N PRO A 61 -16.33 -16.42 5.35
CA PRO A 61 -15.35 -16.98 4.40
C PRO A 61 -15.59 -16.54 2.95
N GLN A 62 -16.86 -16.41 2.53
CA GLN A 62 -17.18 -15.99 1.16
C GLN A 62 -16.75 -14.55 0.90
N ALA A 63 -17.01 -13.63 1.82
CA ALA A 63 -16.56 -12.26 1.73
C ALA A 63 -15.02 -12.18 1.72
N THR A 64 -14.36 -12.99 2.54
CA THR A 64 -12.89 -13.09 2.58
C THR A 64 -12.33 -13.56 1.25
N LEU A 65 -12.94 -14.58 0.63
CA LEU A 65 -12.51 -15.09 -0.69
C LEU A 65 -12.61 -14.00 -1.77
N LEU A 66 -13.75 -13.30 -1.84
CA LEU A 66 -13.96 -12.21 -2.79
C LEU A 66 -12.95 -11.06 -2.60
N LEU A 67 -12.68 -10.71 -1.36
CA LEU A 67 -11.71 -9.68 -1.02
C LEU A 67 -10.27 -10.11 -1.38
N GLY A 68 -9.93 -11.38 -1.15
CA GLY A 68 -8.65 -11.97 -1.55
C GLY A 68 -8.45 -11.95 -3.07
N GLN A 69 -9.50 -12.27 -3.84
CA GLN A 69 -9.47 -12.21 -5.30
C GLN A 69 -9.30 -10.78 -5.81
N ALA A 70 -10.04 -9.82 -5.27
CA ALA A 70 -9.88 -8.41 -5.60
C ALA A 70 -8.46 -7.91 -5.26
N ARG A 71 -7.94 -8.27 -4.09
CA ARG A 71 -6.58 -7.94 -3.68
C ARG A 71 -5.53 -8.54 -4.63
N GLY A 72 -5.66 -9.81 -4.99
CA GLY A 72 -4.78 -10.46 -5.96
C GLY A 72 -4.79 -9.75 -7.32
N CYS A 73 -5.96 -9.31 -7.77
CA CYS A 73 -6.13 -8.51 -8.99
C CYS A 73 -5.38 -7.17 -8.87
N CYS A 74 -5.50 -6.47 -7.73
CA CYS A 74 -4.77 -5.22 -7.50
C CYS A 74 -3.25 -5.43 -7.54
N LEU A 75 -2.73 -6.45 -6.84
CA LEU A 75 -1.31 -6.78 -6.84
C LEU A 75 -0.79 -7.07 -8.25
N THR A 76 -1.53 -7.88 -9.01
CA THR A 76 -1.17 -8.23 -10.40
C THR A 76 -1.13 -6.98 -11.29
N ALA A 77 -2.12 -6.09 -11.17
CA ALA A 77 -2.16 -4.85 -11.94
C ALA A 77 -0.98 -3.92 -11.60
N LEU A 78 -0.65 -3.76 -10.31
CA LEU A 78 0.47 -2.92 -9.87
C LEU A 78 1.81 -3.46 -10.36
N VAL A 79 2.03 -4.78 -10.28
CA VAL A 79 3.24 -5.43 -10.78
C VAL A 79 3.32 -5.35 -12.31
N ALA A 80 2.20 -5.47 -13.03
CA ALA A 80 2.14 -5.27 -14.47
C ALA A 80 2.52 -3.82 -14.88
N CYS A 81 2.31 -2.86 -13.99
CA CYS A 81 2.79 -1.48 -14.14
C CYS A 81 4.28 -1.29 -13.74
N HIS A 82 4.99 -2.37 -13.43
CA HIS A 82 6.39 -2.34 -12.96
C HIS A 82 6.61 -1.55 -11.66
N LEU A 83 5.59 -1.42 -10.82
CA LEU A 83 5.71 -0.72 -9.55
C LEU A 83 6.28 -1.65 -8.48
N PRO A 84 7.25 -1.19 -7.67
CA PRO A 84 7.56 -1.80 -6.39
C PRO A 84 6.31 -1.76 -5.49
N VAL A 85 5.94 -2.89 -4.90
CA VAL A 85 4.75 -3.01 -4.05
C VAL A 85 5.16 -3.40 -2.65
N ALA A 86 4.80 -2.57 -1.67
CA ALA A 86 4.93 -2.87 -0.26
C ALA A 86 3.57 -3.28 0.32
N GLU A 87 3.59 -4.16 1.32
CA GLU A 87 2.38 -4.70 1.93
C GLU A 87 2.37 -4.43 3.44
N TYR A 88 1.26 -3.93 3.95
CA TYR A 88 1.08 -3.59 5.36
C TYR A 88 -0.23 -4.14 5.90
N THR A 89 -0.21 -4.58 7.15
CA THR A 89 -1.44 -4.94 7.86
C THR A 89 -2.16 -3.68 8.36
N ALA A 90 -3.48 -3.79 8.58
CA ALA A 90 -4.26 -2.72 9.22
C ALA A 90 -3.68 -2.32 10.59
N LEU A 91 -3.13 -3.27 11.33
CA LEU A 91 -2.49 -3.02 12.62
C LEU A 91 -1.22 -2.18 12.48
N GLN A 92 -0.36 -2.49 11.50
CA GLN A 92 0.84 -1.72 11.21
C GLN A 92 0.48 -0.29 10.80
N MET A 93 -0.49 -0.14 9.90
CA MET A 93 -0.99 1.17 9.47
C MET A 93 -1.53 1.99 10.65
N LYS A 94 -2.42 1.41 11.47
CA LYS A 94 -2.96 2.10 12.65
C LYS A 94 -1.88 2.50 13.63
N LYS A 95 -0.91 1.63 13.90
CA LYS A 95 0.21 1.92 14.79
C LYS A 95 1.08 3.06 14.24
N ALA A 96 1.37 3.06 12.95
CA ALA A 96 2.13 4.12 12.30
C ALA A 96 1.41 5.47 12.33
N MET A 97 0.08 5.46 12.13
CA MET A 97 -0.75 6.67 12.07
C MET A 97 -1.02 7.29 13.45
N THR A 98 -1.26 6.48 14.47
CA THR A 98 -1.78 6.95 15.77
C THR A 98 -0.91 6.56 16.96
N GLY A 99 0.15 5.82 16.76
CA GLY A 99 0.95 5.21 17.83
C GLY A 99 0.29 3.98 18.46
N GLN A 100 -0.97 3.67 18.13
CA GLN A 100 -1.76 2.59 18.75
C GLN A 100 -2.37 1.67 17.68
N GLY A 101 -2.04 0.38 17.70
CA GLY A 101 -2.55 -0.60 16.73
C GLY A 101 -4.07 -0.86 16.82
N ARG A 102 -4.71 -0.49 17.94
CA ARG A 102 -6.16 -0.63 18.18
C ARG A 102 -6.93 0.67 17.99
N ALA A 103 -6.38 1.66 17.30
CA ALA A 103 -7.05 2.92 17.03
C ALA A 103 -8.41 2.72 16.33
N ALA A 104 -9.39 3.53 16.70
CA ALA A 104 -10.69 3.56 16.05
C ALA A 104 -10.56 4.12 14.62
N LYS A 105 -11.48 3.74 13.71
CA LYS A 105 -11.48 4.25 12.33
C LYS A 105 -11.53 5.79 12.27
N SER A 106 -12.34 6.42 13.13
CA SER A 106 -12.44 7.88 13.22
C SER A 106 -11.11 8.54 13.57
N GLN A 107 -10.30 7.91 14.43
CA GLN A 107 -8.97 8.43 14.77
C GLN A 107 -8.02 8.38 13.58
N VAL A 108 -8.06 7.30 12.79
CA VAL A 108 -7.28 7.19 11.55
C VAL A 108 -7.70 8.27 10.55
N GLN A 109 -9.01 8.46 10.34
CA GLN A 109 -9.55 9.49 9.43
C GLN A 109 -9.08 10.90 9.83
N GLU A 110 -9.14 11.25 11.10
CA GLU A 110 -8.68 12.54 11.62
C GLU A 110 -7.16 12.72 11.45
N MET A 111 -6.38 11.65 11.71
CA MET A 111 -4.93 11.70 11.49
C MET A 111 -4.57 11.91 10.02
N VAL A 112 -5.24 11.19 9.09
CA VAL A 112 -5.05 11.39 7.65
C VAL A 112 -5.38 12.82 7.24
N LYS A 113 -6.53 13.35 7.70
CA LYS A 113 -6.91 14.74 7.46
C LYS A 113 -5.83 15.72 7.90
N ARG A 114 -5.34 15.53 9.13
CA ARG A 114 -4.32 16.41 9.72
C ARG A 114 -2.97 16.34 8.99
N MET A 115 -2.50 15.12 8.71
CA MET A 115 -1.17 14.91 8.09
C MET A 115 -1.13 15.39 6.64
N LEU A 116 -2.21 15.23 5.90
CA LEU A 116 -2.33 15.68 4.52
C LEU A 116 -3.00 17.06 4.37
N LYS A 117 -3.31 17.73 5.48
CA LYS A 117 -3.96 19.06 5.52
C LYS A 117 -5.24 19.11 4.67
N LEU A 118 -6.05 18.04 4.70
CA LEU A 118 -7.28 17.96 3.91
C LEU A 118 -8.34 18.95 4.44
N PRO A 119 -9.18 19.52 3.56
CA PRO A 119 -10.24 20.44 3.96
C PRO A 119 -11.34 19.77 4.78
N SER A 120 -11.57 18.47 4.56
CA SER A 120 -12.58 17.67 5.26
C SER A 120 -12.04 16.28 5.61
N VAL A 121 -12.74 15.59 6.51
CA VAL A 121 -12.43 14.21 6.88
C VAL A 121 -12.70 13.30 5.67
N PRO A 122 -11.72 12.50 5.22
CA PRO A 122 -11.94 11.56 4.12
C PRO A 122 -12.88 10.43 4.52
N GLY A 123 -13.58 9.85 3.54
CA GLY A 123 -14.37 8.64 3.77
C GLY A 123 -13.51 7.47 4.27
N PRO A 124 -14.11 6.46 4.92
CA PRO A 124 -13.37 5.37 5.56
C PRO A 124 -12.38 4.66 4.61
N ASP A 125 -12.82 4.25 3.43
CA ASP A 125 -11.98 3.53 2.46
C ASP A 125 -10.84 4.41 1.93
N ALA A 126 -11.11 5.68 1.67
CA ALA A 126 -10.09 6.64 1.26
C ALA A 126 -9.08 6.91 2.38
N ALA A 127 -9.54 6.95 3.64
CA ALA A 127 -8.66 7.12 4.79
C ALA A 127 -7.74 5.92 4.99
N ASP A 128 -8.25 4.69 4.84
CA ASP A 128 -7.45 3.48 4.94
C ASP A 128 -6.38 3.45 3.85
N ALA A 129 -6.74 3.75 2.59
CA ALA A 129 -5.81 3.82 1.47
C ALA A 129 -4.75 4.93 1.63
N LEU A 130 -5.14 6.12 2.09
CA LEU A 130 -4.22 7.22 2.36
C LEU A 130 -3.34 6.92 3.57
N GLY A 131 -3.89 6.28 4.60
CA GLY A 131 -3.13 5.81 5.77
C GLY A 131 -2.04 4.79 5.40
N LEU A 132 -2.32 3.88 4.48
CA LEU A 132 -1.32 2.96 3.93
C LEU A 132 -0.22 3.70 3.17
N ALA A 133 -0.59 4.66 2.32
CA ALA A 133 0.38 5.48 1.59
C ALA A 133 1.28 6.28 2.54
N ILE A 134 0.73 6.90 3.58
CA ILE A 134 1.50 7.62 4.61
C ILE A 134 2.43 6.67 5.37
N THR A 135 1.92 5.48 5.74
CA THR A 135 2.72 4.46 6.42
C THR A 135 3.90 4.03 5.58
N HIS A 136 3.68 3.84 4.28
CA HIS A 136 4.73 3.49 3.34
C HIS A 136 5.76 4.62 3.19
N ALA A 137 5.32 5.85 3.04
CA ALA A 137 6.21 7.01 2.97
C ALA A 137 7.14 7.15 4.18
N HIS A 138 6.66 6.80 5.37
CA HIS A 138 7.49 6.81 6.58
C HIS A 138 8.43 5.59 6.68
N ALA A 139 8.04 4.44 6.15
CA ALA A 139 8.82 3.20 6.22
C ALA A 139 9.90 3.12 5.12
N SER A 140 9.63 3.64 3.92
CA SER A 140 10.50 3.53 2.74
C SER A 140 11.93 4.05 2.97
N PRO A 141 12.20 5.21 3.58
CA PRO A 141 13.55 5.68 3.87
C PRO A 141 14.33 4.75 4.81
N SER A 142 13.63 4.14 5.77
CA SER A 142 14.23 3.19 6.73
C SER A 142 14.56 1.87 6.06
N MET A 143 13.68 1.37 5.19
CA MET A 143 13.89 0.15 4.40
C MET A 143 15.05 0.30 3.43
N ASN A 144 15.17 1.44 2.75
CA ASN A 144 16.29 1.72 1.84
C ASN A 144 17.63 1.77 2.58
N LYS A 145 17.68 2.32 3.79
CA LYS A 145 18.89 2.31 4.64
C LYS A 145 19.27 0.90 5.09
N LEU A 146 18.30 0.07 5.49
CA LEU A 146 18.53 -1.31 5.87
C LEU A 146 19.01 -2.16 4.68
N ALA A 147 18.39 -2.01 3.52
CA ALA A 147 18.80 -2.70 2.30
C ALA A 147 20.26 -2.32 1.89
N ALA A 148 20.62 -1.06 2.02
CA ALA A 148 21.99 -0.59 1.76
C ALA A 148 23.00 -1.20 2.76
N LEU A 149 22.65 -1.33 4.03
CA LEU A 149 23.49 -1.98 5.05
C LEU A 149 23.65 -3.48 4.80
N ASP A 150 22.59 -4.17 4.38
CA ASP A 150 22.63 -5.59 4.03
C ASP A 150 23.53 -5.87 2.80
N VAL A 151 23.50 -5.00 1.81
CA VAL A 151 24.37 -5.09 0.64
C VAL A 151 25.84 -4.88 1.03
N LEU A 152 26.13 -3.94 1.94
CA LEU A 152 27.45 -3.71 2.48
C LEU A 152 27.95 -4.91 3.28
N ASN A 153 27.13 -5.48 4.17
CA ASN A 153 27.48 -6.65 4.96
C ASN A 153 27.73 -7.91 4.10
N ARG A 154 26.96 -8.11 3.03
CA ARG A 154 27.19 -9.23 2.09
C ARG A 154 28.52 -9.08 1.34
N LYS A 155 28.90 -7.87 0.97
CA LYS A 155 30.21 -7.61 0.33
C LYS A 155 31.38 -7.87 1.27
N THR A 156 31.27 -7.52 2.54
CA THR A 156 32.33 -7.74 3.54
C THR A 156 32.49 -9.23 3.92
N HIS A 157 31.38 -10.00 3.98
CA HIS A 157 31.44 -11.46 4.24
C HIS A 157 31.95 -12.27 3.03
N GLY A 158 31.79 -11.76 1.80
CA GLY A 158 32.34 -12.39 0.58
C GLY A 158 33.85 -12.30 0.45
N MET A 159 34.50 -11.31 1.07
CA MET A 159 35.96 -11.13 1.02
C MET A 159 36.76 -12.06 1.94
N TYR A 160 36.10 -12.70 2.92
CA TYR A 160 36.78 -13.61 3.87
C TYR A 160 36.84 -15.08 3.45
N LYS A 161 36.24 -15.47 2.31
CA LYS A 161 36.26 -16.87 1.82
C LYS A 161 37.29 -17.18 0.74
N ALA A 162 38.12 -16.23 0.32
CA ALA A 162 39.13 -16.40 -0.74
C ALA A 162 40.56 -16.58 -0.20
N GLY A 163 40.74 -17.18 0.95
CA GLY A 163 42.08 -17.37 1.55
C GLY A 163 42.20 -18.63 2.39
N ARG A 164 42.15 -19.83 1.72
CA ARG A 164 42.79 -21.07 2.20
C ARG A 164 42.79 -22.10 1.08
N SER A 165 43.86 -22.04 0.27
CA SER A 165 44.40 -23.22 -0.40
C SER A 165 45.82 -23.35 0.12
N HIS A 166 46.03 -24.32 0.99
CA HIS A 166 47.20 -25.18 1.08
C HIS A 166 46.85 -26.36 1.95
#